data_2330e40a22cdd839d8aae3c49fce3d09
#
_entry.id   2330e40a22cdd839d8aae3c49fce3d09
#
_cell.length_a   1.000
_cell.length_b   1.000
_cell.length_c   1.000
_cell.angle_alpha   90.00
_cell.angle_beta   90.00
_cell.angle_gamma   90.00
#
_symmetry.space_group_name_H-M   'P 1'
#
loop_
_entity.id
_entity.type
_entity.pdbx_description
1 polymer ?
#
loop_
_entity_poly.entity_id
_entity_poly.type
_entity_poly.pdbx_seq_one_letter_code
_entity_poly.pdbx_strand_id
1 'polypeptide(L)'
;MRIGIFGGTFNPIHSGHIGVALRAAAEHSLDKVLVVPAARNPFKGDSGLNALRWTLVEYACAGHPPLEPCDIELKRGGRSYTIDTVREVKSLYPEAELFFIIGEDNASETARWKDSDELARLVRFVTFPRTPESSSEVRRRLSNGETVRDLVPPVVADFVEAKGVVFDFGGVISLSPFLSGDELRSYCETIGLSRAAFDDGWRKFRLKWDCGECSFRDMYRMMFANAGLPPPSEAQFEALWKLDAEGWVRTLSRHTLNLMRDLKSVGKRVGILSNMSEDFYARLVVPRCAEYIALADAEVISGMERMVKPDRRIYDLAARRMGLRPDELLFLDDTKANVDAAKSYGWRSHVYRAEP
;
A
#
# COMPACT_ATOMS: atom_id res chain seq x y z
N MET A 1 -5.33 -6.60 29.48
CA MET A 1 -5.59 -5.95 28.18
C MET A 1 -6.92 -6.45 27.65
N ARG A 2 -7.76 -5.53 27.11
CA ARG A 2 -9.09 -5.84 26.55
C ARG A 2 -9.06 -5.59 25.05
N ILE A 3 -9.28 -6.62 24.25
CA ILE A 3 -9.15 -6.56 22.79
C ILE A 3 -10.50 -6.86 22.13
N GLY A 4 -10.95 -5.93 21.28
CA GLY A 4 -12.07 -6.16 20.38
C GLY A 4 -11.60 -6.85 19.09
N ILE A 5 -12.37 -7.79 18.58
CA ILE A 5 -12.19 -8.40 17.27
C ILE A 5 -13.42 -8.03 16.44
N PHE A 6 -13.20 -7.31 15.36
CA PHE A 6 -14.26 -6.89 14.44
C PHE A 6 -14.00 -7.49 13.05
N GLY A 7 -14.59 -8.65 12.82
CA GLY A 7 -14.48 -9.39 11.56
C GLY A 7 -15.53 -8.96 10.54
N GLY A 8 -15.13 -8.85 9.28
CA GLY A 8 -16.06 -8.49 8.21
C GLY A 8 -15.52 -8.74 6.82
N THR A 9 -16.42 -8.79 5.84
CA THR A 9 -15.98 -8.85 4.43
C THR A 9 -15.36 -7.54 3.99
N PHE A 10 -15.85 -6.38 4.48
CA PHE A 10 -15.37 -5.03 4.16
C PHE A 10 -15.19 -4.80 2.65
N ASN A 11 -16.25 -4.93 1.88
CA ASN A 11 -16.23 -4.77 0.42
C ASN A 11 -17.17 -3.66 -0.07
N PRO A 12 -16.78 -2.36 0.09
CA PRO A 12 -15.67 -1.86 0.88
C PRO A 12 -16.03 -1.66 2.36
N ILE A 13 -15.03 -1.35 3.18
CA ILE A 13 -15.23 -0.78 4.52
C ILE A 13 -15.91 0.58 4.39
N HIS A 14 -16.79 0.94 5.34
CA HIS A 14 -17.58 2.19 5.32
C HIS A 14 -17.63 2.85 6.70
N SER A 15 -18.13 4.09 6.76
CA SER A 15 -18.17 4.90 7.98
C SER A 15 -18.93 4.21 9.12
N GLY A 16 -19.99 3.46 8.81
CA GLY A 16 -20.73 2.67 9.81
C GLY A 16 -19.86 1.59 10.47
N HIS A 17 -18.97 0.92 9.72
CA HIS A 17 -18.03 -0.03 10.32
C HIS A 17 -17.07 0.65 11.31
N ILE A 18 -16.50 1.78 10.91
CA ILE A 18 -15.59 2.57 11.76
C ILE A 18 -16.32 3.07 13.01
N GLY A 19 -17.54 3.61 12.84
CA GLY A 19 -18.37 4.07 13.96
C GLY A 19 -18.69 2.98 14.96
N VAL A 20 -19.06 1.77 14.50
CA VAL A 20 -19.32 0.61 15.38
C VAL A 20 -18.05 0.19 16.13
N ALA A 21 -16.92 0.11 15.44
CA ALA A 21 -15.65 -0.29 16.08
C ALA A 21 -15.20 0.72 17.15
N LEU A 22 -15.32 2.02 16.90
CA LEU A 22 -14.99 3.07 17.86
C LEU A 22 -15.97 3.09 19.07
N ARG A 23 -17.27 2.91 18.81
CA ARG A 23 -18.26 2.78 19.89
C ARG A 23 -17.97 1.58 20.77
N ALA A 24 -17.66 0.43 20.18
CA ALA A 24 -17.29 -0.78 20.94
C ALA A 24 -16.08 -0.52 21.82
N ALA A 25 -15.05 0.15 21.28
CA ALA A 25 -13.87 0.53 22.05
C ALA A 25 -14.22 1.38 23.27
N ALA A 26 -15.06 2.39 23.09
CA ALA A 26 -15.45 3.31 24.16
C ALA A 26 -16.37 2.64 25.20
N GLU A 27 -17.46 1.98 24.76
CA GLU A 27 -18.49 1.42 25.65
C GLU A 27 -17.95 0.22 26.47
N HIS A 28 -16.99 -0.52 25.92
CA HIS A 28 -16.39 -1.67 26.60
C HIS A 28 -14.98 -1.43 27.09
N SER A 29 -14.48 -0.18 27.06
CA SER A 29 -13.11 0.18 27.50
C SER A 29 -12.05 -0.75 26.90
N LEU A 30 -12.10 -0.94 25.57
CA LEU A 30 -11.15 -1.80 24.87
C LEU A 30 -9.84 -1.02 24.67
N ASP A 31 -8.72 -1.67 24.94
CA ASP A 31 -7.39 -1.10 24.69
C ASP A 31 -7.13 -0.96 23.17
N LYS A 32 -7.68 -1.92 22.39
CA LYS A 32 -7.66 -1.89 20.93
C LYS A 32 -8.77 -2.72 20.32
N VAL A 33 -9.07 -2.43 19.04
CA VAL A 33 -9.97 -3.19 18.19
C VAL A 33 -9.25 -3.65 16.94
N LEU A 34 -9.08 -4.95 16.79
CA LEU A 34 -8.55 -5.58 15.59
C LEU A 34 -9.64 -5.61 14.52
N VAL A 35 -9.45 -4.85 13.43
CA VAL A 35 -10.34 -4.86 12.27
C VAL A 35 -9.84 -5.90 11.28
N VAL A 36 -10.57 -7.02 11.17
CA VAL A 36 -10.11 -8.25 10.51
C VAL A 36 -10.90 -8.48 9.21
N PRO A 37 -10.34 -8.18 8.03
CA PRO A 37 -10.98 -8.51 6.75
C PRO A 37 -10.95 -10.03 6.50
N ALA A 38 -12.13 -10.61 6.22
CA ALA A 38 -12.26 -12.02 5.92
C ALA A 38 -11.53 -12.37 4.62
N ALA A 39 -10.73 -13.46 4.62
CA ALA A 39 -10.13 -13.97 3.39
C ALA A 39 -11.22 -14.50 2.46
N ARG A 40 -12.07 -15.40 2.99
CA ARG A 40 -13.24 -15.93 2.29
C ARG A 40 -14.36 -16.14 3.29
N ASN A 41 -15.43 -15.34 3.19
CA ASN A 41 -16.58 -15.49 4.08
C ASN A 41 -17.30 -16.81 3.80
N PRO A 42 -17.47 -17.70 4.81
CA PRO A 42 -18.06 -19.02 4.62
C PRO A 42 -19.54 -18.99 4.18
N PHE A 43 -20.25 -17.88 4.45
CA PHE A 43 -21.68 -17.73 4.17
C PHE A 43 -21.98 -16.84 2.94
N LYS A 44 -21.04 -15.99 2.52
CA LYS A 44 -21.25 -15.01 1.43
C LYS A 44 -20.44 -15.31 0.16
N GLY A 45 -19.71 -16.45 0.16
CA GLY A 45 -18.83 -16.81 -0.94
C GLY A 45 -17.51 -16.01 -0.97
N ASP A 46 -16.77 -16.16 -2.06
CA ASP A 46 -15.51 -15.45 -2.26
C ASP A 46 -15.80 -14.05 -2.83
N SER A 47 -15.44 -13.02 -2.09
CA SER A 47 -15.56 -11.63 -2.57
C SER A 47 -14.38 -11.24 -3.46
N GLY A 48 -13.30 -12.04 -3.47
CA GLY A 48 -12.05 -11.63 -4.08
C GLY A 48 -11.50 -10.32 -3.50
N LEU A 49 -10.71 -9.60 -4.27
CA LEU A 49 -10.23 -8.24 -3.97
C LEU A 49 -9.52 -8.14 -2.61
N ASN A 50 -8.78 -9.20 -2.21
CA ASN A 50 -8.18 -9.29 -0.88
C ASN A 50 -7.17 -8.16 -0.64
N ALA A 51 -6.35 -7.84 -1.63
CA ALA A 51 -5.37 -6.77 -1.51
C ALA A 51 -6.03 -5.39 -1.46
N LEU A 52 -7.05 -5.15 -2.31
CA LEU A 52 -7.81 -3.90 -2.28
C LEU A 52 -8.57 -3.74 -0.96
N ARG A 53 -9.26 -4.77 -0.47
CA ARG A 53 -10.00 -4.72 0.80
C ARG A 53 -9.07 -4.48 1.98
N TRP A 54 -7.90 -5.12 2.00
CA TRP A 54 -6.88 -4.89 3.00
C TRP A 54 -6.41 -3.44 2.99
N THR A 55 -5.95 -2.94 1.83
CA THR A 55 -5.52 -1.54 1.67
C THR A 55 -6.59 -0.56 2.17
N LEU A 56 -7.87 -0.79 1.83
CA LEU A 56 -8.95 0.09 2.29
C LEU A 56 -9.17 0.02 3.81
N VAL A 57 -8.99 -1.14 4.44
CA VAL A 57 -9.06 -1.30 5.90
C VAL A 57 -7.91 -0.58 6.59
N GLU A 58 -6.68 -0.71 6.08
CA GLU A 58 -5.50 0.00 6.61
C GLU A 58 -5.74 1.52 6.62
N TYR A 59 -6.14 2.07 5.47
CA TYR A 59 -6.40 3.50 5.36
C TYR A 59 -7.61 3.97 6.19
N ALA A 60 -8.65 3.16 6.29
CA ALA A 60 -9.82 3.50 7.08
C ALA A 60 -9.54 3.50 8.59
N CYS A 61 -8.64 2.66 9.07
CA CYS A 61 -8.22 2.62 10.47
C CYS A 61 -7.20 3.72 10.80
N ALA A 62 -6.46 4.21 9.80
CA ALA A 62 -5.43 5.22 10.01
C ALA A 62 -6.02 6.50 10.64
N GLY A 63 -5.39 6.99 11.72
CA GLY A 63 -5.86 8.17 12.45
C GLY A 63 -7.03 7.93 13.41
N HIS A 64 -7.43 6.68 13.62
CA HIS A 64 -8.48 6.27 14.55
C HIS A 64 -7.95 5.33 15.64
N PRO A 65 -7.12 5.80 16.59
CA PRO A 65 -6.82 4.97 17.76
C PRO A 65 -8.12 4.69 18.52
N PRO A 66 -8.41 3.51 18.92
CA PRO A 66 -7.61 2.30 19.04
C PRO A 66 -7.82 1.26 17.91
N LEU A 67 -8.21 1.66 16.70
CA LEU A 67 -8.43 0.71 15.61
C LEU A 67 -7.10 0.24 15.00
N GLU A 68 -6.89 -1.07 14.98
CA GLU A 68 -5.73 -1.70 14.37
C GLU A 68 -6.17 -2.62 13.23
N PRO A 69 -5.72 -2.41 11.98
CA PRO A 69 -5.95 -3.36 10.91
C PRO A 69 -5.24 -4.68 11.23
N CYS A 70 -5.87 -5.82 10.92
CA CYS A 70 -5.31 -7.14 11.23
C CYS A 70 -5.58 -8.11 10.08
N ASP A 71 -4.52 -8.54 9.41
CA ASP A 71 -4.56 -9.37 8.21
C ASP A 71 -4.52 -10.89 8.48
N ILE A 72 -4.71 -11.30 9.74
CA ILE A 72 -4.55 -12.67 10.21
C ILE A 72 -5.34 -13.70 9.37
N GLU A 73 -6.55 -13.36 8.94
CA GLU A 73 -7.36 -14.24 8.09
C GLU A 73 -6.86 -14.24 6.63
N LEU A 74 -6.40 -13.09 6.13
CA LEU A 74 -5.83 -13.00 4.78
C LEU A 74 -4.52 -13.79 4.67
N LYS A 75 -3.66 -13.74 5.70
CA LYS A 75 -2.42 -14.53 5.79
C LYS A 75 -2.70 -16.03 5.90
N ARG A 76 -3.68 -16.42 6.72
CA ARG A 76 -4.10 -17.82 6.84
C ARG A 76 -4.70 -18.34 5.52
N GLY A 77 -5.44 -17.50 4.81
CA GLY A 77 -6.16 -17.88 3.60
C GLY A 77 -7.34 -18.83 3.84
N GLY A 78 -7.99 -19.24 2.76
CA GLY A 78 -9.10 -20.18 2.84
C GLY A 78 -10.38 -19.59 3.46
N ARG A 79 -11.22 -20.46 4.06
CA ARG A 79 -12.47 -20.05 4.72
C ARG A 79 -12.18 -19.42 6.07
N SER A 80 -12.75 -18.25 6.31
CA SER A 80 -12.61 -17.47 7.55
C SER A 80 -13.65 -17.90 8.58
N TYR A 81 -13.31 -18.86 9.43
CA TYR A 81 -14.16 -19.20 10.57
C TYR A 81 -13.74 -18.38 11.79
N THR A 82 -14.71 -17.78 12.47
CA THR A 82 -14.48 -16.91 13.63
C THR A 82 -13.66 -17.59 14.73
N ILE A 83 -13.93 -18.88 15.02
CA ILE A 83 -13.20 -19.62 16.06
C ILE A 83 -11.70 -19.71 15.76
N ASP A 84 -11.33 -19.94 14.48
CA ASP A 84 -9.93 -20.05 14.09
C ASP A 84 -9.20 -18.71 14.29
N THR A 85 -9.86 -17.60 13.99
CA THR A 85 -9.34 -16.24 14.22
C THR A 85 -9.20 -15.92 15.71
N VAL A 86 -10.21 -16.30 16.52
CA VAL A 86 -10.16 -16.11 17.98
C VAL A 86 -9.03 -16.92 18.61
N ARG A 87 -8.83 -18.18 18.20
CA ARG A 87 -7.71 -19.02 18.67
C ARG A 87 -6.35 -18.38 18.37
N GLU A 88 -6.16 -17.86 17.16
CA GLU A 88 -4.92 -17.19 16.77
C GLU A 88 -4.70 -15.91 17.57
N VAL A 89 -5.73 -15.06 17.72
CA VAL A 89 -5.63 -13.84 18.53
C VAL A 89 -5.35 -14.20 19.99
N LYS A 90 -5.99 -15.24 20.54
CA LYS A 90 -5.74 -15.69 21.90
C LYS A 90 -4.32 -16.22 22.08
N SER A 91 -3.76 -16.86 21.06
CA SER A 91 -2.36 -17.30 21.07
C SER A 91 -1.37 -16.12 21.07
N LEU A 92 -1.67 -15.05 20.33
CA LEU A 92 -0.86 -13.84 20.29
C LEU A 92 -0.98 -13.00 21.58
N TYR A 93 -2.15 -13.08 22.25
CA TYR A 93 -2.47 -12.33 23.46
C TYR A 93 -3.08 -13.23 24.54
N PRO A 94 -2.28 -14.13 25.19
CA PRO A 94 -2.79 -15.17 26.09
C PRO A 94 -3.58 -14.62 27.28
N GLU A 95 -3.17 -13.47 27.83
CA GLU A 95 -3.78 -12.84 29.02
C GLU A 95 -4.87 -11.82 28.67
N ALA A 96 -5.21 -11.65 27.38
CA ALA A 96 -6.21 -10.67 26.99
C ALA A 96 -7.63 -11.20 27.22
N GLU A 97 -8.52 -10.33 27.68
CA GLU A 97 -9.96 -10.50 27.61
C GLU A 97 -10.43 -10.12 26.19
N LEU A 98 -11.03 -11.07 25.49
CA LEU A 98 -11.42 -10.90 24.10
C LEU A 98 -12.92 -10.56 23.97
N PHE A 99 -13.22 -9.61 23.12
CA PHE A 99 -14.57 -9.17 22.77
C PHE A 99 -14.76 -9.37 21.27
N PHE A 100 -15.86 -10.04 20.87
CA PHE A 100 -16.17 -10.20 19.45
C PHE A 100 -17.34 -9.29 19.08
N ILE A 101 -17.08 -8.33 18.17
CA ILE A 101 -18.02 -7.29 17.78
C ILE A 101 -18.84 -7.76 16.60
N ILE A 102 -20.17 -7.78 16.73
CA ILE A 102 -21.10 -8.22 15.69
C ILE A 102 -22.30 -7.28 15.56
N GLY A 103 -22.92 -7.27 14.39
CA GLY A 103 -24.25 -6.65 14.22
C GLY A 103 -25.34 -7.49 14.88
N GLU A 104 -26.40 -6.85 15.38
CA GLU A 104 -27.55 -7.52 15.99
C GLU A 104 -28.19 -8.56 15.07
N ASP A 105 -28.16 -8.32 13.75
CA ASP A 105 -28.67 -9.25 12.75
C ASP A 105 -27.90 -10.59 12.68
N ASN A 106 -26.67 -10.62 13.16
CA ASN A 106 -25.87 -11.84 13.21
C ASN A 106 -25.88 -12.50 14.61
N ALA A 107 -26.40 -11.85 15.63
CA ALA A 107 -26.37 -12.36 17.01
C ALA A 107 -27.09 -13.71 17.15
N SER A 108 -28.25 -13.88 16.50
CA SER A 108 -29.02 -15.13 16.51
C SER A 108 -28.34 -16.28 15.75
N GLU A 109 -27.38 -15.97 14.85
CA GLU A 109 -26.69 -16.96 14.04
C GLU A 109 -25.44 -17.53 14.74
N THR A 110 -24.97 -16.92 15.84
CA THR A 110 -23.71 -17.30 16.51
C THR A 110 -23.74 -18.76 17.02
N ALA A 111 -24.89 -19.25 17.44
CA ALA A 111 -25.07 -20.66 17.88
C ALA A 111 -24.83 -21.70 16.75
N ARG A 112 -24.89 -21.23 15.47
CA ARG A 112 -24.66 -22.10 14.28
C ARG A 112 -23.22 -22.01 13.77
N TRP A 113 -22.38 -21.17 14.38
CA TRP A 113 -21.00 -21.02 13.96
C TRP A 113 -20.17 -22.22 14.36
N LYS A 114 -19.10 -22.48 13.62
CA LYS A 114 -18.15 -23.56 13.91
C LYS A 114 -17.63 -23.43 15.34
N ASP A 115 -17.66 -24.51 16.10
CA ASP A 115 -17.19 -24.63 17.50
C ASP A 115 -17.78 -23.53 18.41
N SER A 116 -19.10 -23.27 18.29
CA SER A 116 -19.79 -22.16 18.97
C SER A 116 -19.67 -22.20 20.50
N ASP A 117 -19.68 -23.42 21.11
CA ASP A 117 -19.53 -23.60 22.57
C ASP A 117 -18.14 -23.19 23.05
N GLU A 118 -17.10 -23.47 22.28
CA GLU A 118 -15.74 -23.03 22.57
C GLU A 118 -15.61 -21.52 22.37
N LEU A 119 -16.16 -21.01 21.28
CA LEU A 119 -16.15 -19.58 20.96
C LEU A 119 -16.80 -18.76 22.09
N ALA A 120 -17.94 -19.22 22.64
CA ALA A 120 -18.61 -18.56 23.76
C ALA A 120 -17.80 -18.54 25.08
N ARG A 121 -16.85 -19.47 25.23
CA ARG A 121 -15.91 -19.48 26.36
C ARG A 121 -14.70 -18.57 26.16
N LEU A 122 -14.30 -18.33 24.92
CA LEU A 122 -13.10 -17.55 24.57
C LEU A 122 -13.36 -16.06 24.43
N VAL A 123 -14.59 -15.66 24.05
CA VAL A 123 -14.91 -14.25 23.80
C VAL A 123 -16.23 -13.84 24.46
N ARG A 124 -16.33 -12.53 24.76
CA ARG A 124 -17.62 -11.89 25.04
C ARG A 124 -18.15 -11.31 23.73
N PHE A 125 -19.35 -11.73 23.32
CA PHE A 125 -20.04 -11.10 22.20
C PHE A 125 -20.58 -9.72 22.61
N VAL A 126 -20.34 -8.73 21.77
CA VAL A 126 -20.90 -7.39 21.90
C VAL A 126 -21.64 -7.04 20.61
N THR A 127 -22.88 -6.63 20.73
CA THR A 127 -23.79 -6.42 19.61
C THR A 127 -24.09 -4.94 19.40
N PHE A 128 -24.16 -4.54 18.15
CA PHE A 128 -24.49 -3.18 17.77
C PHE A 128 -25.61 -3.16 16.72
N PRO A 129 -26.51 -2.18 16.78
CA PRO A 129 -27.55 -2.01 15.77
C PRO A 129 -26.93 -1.72 14.41
N ARG A 130 -27.65 -2.09 13.35
CA ARG A 130 -27.26 -1.75 11.98
C ARG A 130 -27.17 -0.23 11.81
N THR A 131 -26.12 0.19 11.11
CA THR A 131 -25.99 1.58 10.67
C THR A 131 -26.68 1.76 9.32
N PRO A 132 -27.08 3.00 8.95
CA PRO A 132 -27.69 3.29 7.65
C PRO A 132 -26.76 2.95 6.48
N GLU A 133 -25.46 3.08 6.69
CA GLU A 133 -24.44 2.77 5.67
C GLU A 133 -24.34 1.27 5.46
N SER A 134 -24.19 0.88 4.22
CA SER A 134 -23.93 -0.52 3.87
C SER A 134 -22.99 -0.65 2.66
N SER A 135 -22.15 -1.69 2.67
CA SER A 135 -21.28 -1.97 1.50
C SER A 135 -22.10 -2.22 0.23
N SER A 136 -23.32 -2.71 0.33
CA SER A 136 -24.22 -2.91 -0.82
C SER A 136 -24.67 -1.58 -1.42
N GLU A 137 -25.02 -0.61 -0.58
CA GLU A 137 -25.39 0.74 -1.02
C GLU A 137 -24.19 1.46 -1.64
N VAL A 138 -23.00 1.34 -1.04
CA VAL A 138 -21.77 1.88 -1.63
C VAL A 138 -21.57 1.33 -3.05
N ARG A 139 -21.63 0.00 -3.22
CA ARG A 139 -21.47 -0.62 -4.55
C ARG A 139 -22.55 -0.22 -5.53
N ARG A 140 -23.81 -0.11 -5.10
CA ARG A 140 -24.93 0.37 -5.93
C ARG A 140 -24.67 1.78 -6.46
N ARG A 141 -24.28 2.70 -5.57
CA ARG A 141 -23.98 4.09 -5.97
C ARG A 141 -22.80 4.15 -6.94
N LEU A 142 -21.72 3.44 -6.65
CA LEU A 142 -20.56 3.38 -7.56
C LEU A 142 -20.93 2.86 -8.95
N SER A 143 -21.79 1.83 -9.03
CA SER A 143 -22.24 1.29 -10.32
C SER A 143 -23.10 2.28 -11.12
N ASN A 144 -23.76 3.21 -10.44
CA ASN A 144 -24.55 4.29 -11.05
C ASN A 144 -23.71 5.56 -11.32
N GLY A 145 -22.42 5.58 -10.98
CA GLY A 145 -21.58 6.78 -11.08
C GLY A 145 -21.89 7.86 -10.03
N GLU A 146 -22.61 7.49 -8.97
CA GLU A 146 -22.94 8.38 -7.84
C GLU A 146 -21.76 8.45 -6.85
N THR A 147 -21.62 9.62 -6.17
CA THR A 147 -20.61 9.75 -5.11
C THR A 147 -20.97 8.94 -3.86
N VAL A 148 -19.94 8.49 -3.14
CA VAL A 148 -20.07 7.69 -1.91
C VAL A 148 -19.41 8.37 -0.70
N ARG A 149 -19.01 9.64 -0.82
CA ARG A 149 -18.25 10.38 0.19
C ARG A 149 -18.98 10.56 1.52
N ASP A 150 -20.28 10.48 1.52
CA ASP A 150 -21.14 10.49 2.71
C ASP A 150 -21.24 9.13 3.40
N LEU A 151 -20.87 8.04 2.72
CA LEU A 151 -21.00 6.67 3.22
C LEU A 151 -19.68 6.08 3.70
N VAL A 152 -18.55 6.55 3.18
CA VAL A 152 -17.22 5.97 3.47
C VAL A 152 -16.22 7.04 3.93
N PRO A 153 -15.16 6.68 4.65
CA PRO A 153 -14.08 7.61 4.94
C PRO A 153 -13.52 8.25 3.67
N PRO A 154 -13.10 9.54 3.70
CA PRO A 154 -12.65 10.25 2.51
C PRO A 154 -11.56 9.53 1.70
N VAL A 155 -10.61 8.90 2.39
CA VAL A 155 -9.55 8.11 1.75
C VAL A 155 -10.11 6.89 1.02
N VAL A 156 -11.10 6.21 1.59
CA VAL A 156 -11.77 5.08 0.93
C VAL A 156 -12.52 5.56 -0.31
N ALA A 157 -13.21 6.73 -0.22
CA ALA A 157 -13.88 7.34 -1.36
C ALA A 157 -12.90 7.61 -2.51
N ASP A 158 -11.71 8.14 -2.20
CA ASP A 158 -10.68 8.40 -3.22
C ASP A 158 -10.28 7.14 -3.99
N PHE A 159 -10.12 6.00 -3.29
CA PHE A 159 -9.82 4.71 -3.94
C PHE A 159 -10.97 4.17 -4.79
N VAL A 160 -12.21 4.20 -4.24
CA VAL A 160 -13.33 3.53 -4.91
C VAL A 160 -13.91 4.35 -6.05
N GLU A 161 -13.88 5.69 -5.95
CA GLU A 161 -14.36 6.60 -6.99
C GLU A 161 -13.33 6.86 -8.12
N ALA A 162 -12.01 6.72 -7.85
CA ALA A 162 -11.00 6.90 -8.89
C ALA A 162 -11.23 5.93 -10.04
N LYS A 163 -11.11 6.41 -11.28
CA LYS A 163 -11.17 5.58 -12.50
C LYS A 163 -9.81 4.96 -12.85
N GLY A 164 -8.74 5.57 -12.38
CA GLY A 164 -7.38 5.06 -12.52
C GLY A 164 -6.55 5.25 -11.27
N VAL A 165 -5.62 4.32 -11.03
CA VAL A 165 -4.66 4.38 -9.94
C VAL A 165 -3.25 4.34 -10.51
N VAL A 166 -2.44 5.31 -10.13
CA VAL A 166 -1.05 5.44 -10.58
C VAL A 166 -0.13 5.18 -9.41
N PHE A 167 0.82 4.30 -9.61
CA PHE A 167 1.77 3.85 -8.58
C PHE A 167 3.16 4.42 -8.84
N ASP A 168 3.84 4.89 -7.79
CA ASP A 168 5.30 5.00 -7.84
C ASP A 168 5.94 3.62 -7.86
N PHE A 169 7.25 3.59 -8.12
CA PHE A 169 8.02 2.35 -8.11
C PHE A 169 8.75 2.16 -6.77
N GLY A 170 9.55 3.12 -6.34
CA GLY A 170 10.33 3.05 -5.11
C GLY A 170 9.47 3.13 -3.85
N GLY A 171 9.62 2.22 -2.88
CA GLY A 171 8.80 2.18 -1.67
C GLY A 171 7.35 1.74 -1.89
N VAL A 172 6.93 1.53 -3.16
CA VAL A 172 5.55 1.17 -3.57
C VAL A 172 5.53 -0.19 -4.29
N ILE A 173 6.25 -0.33 -5.39
CA ILE A 173 6.44 -1.60 -6.09
C ILE A 173 7.71 -2.29 -5.56
N SER A 174 8.79 -1.54 -5.44
CA SER A 174 10.05 -1.96 -4.85
C SER A 174 10.05 -1.70 -3.34
N LEU A 175 10.31 -2.72 -2.54
CA LEU A 175 10.30 -2.62 -1.07
C LEU A 175 11.61 -2.17 -0.46
N SER A 176 12.69 -2.30 -1.16
CA SER A 176 14.03 -2.09 -0.60
C SER A 176 14.87 -1.20 -1.50
N PRO A 177 14.57 0.09 -1.54
CA PRO A 177 15.37 1.03 -2.32
C PRO A 177 16.77 1.24 -1.73
N PHE A 178 16.96 0.97 -0.44
CA PHE A 178 18.24 1.22 0.21
C PHE A 178 18.68 0.02 1.07
N LEU A 179 19.97 -0.22 1.02
CA LEU A 179 20.68 -1.04 1.98
C LEU A 179 20.40 -0.55 3.40
N SER A 180 20.38 -1.44 4.38
CA SER A 180 20.39 -1.06 5.80
C SER A 180 21.56 -0.12 6.09
N GLY A 181 21.52 0.61 7.20
CA GLY A 181 22.61 1.53 7.56
C GLY A 181 24.00 0.87 7.56
N ASP A 182 24.07 -0.38 7.98
CA ASP A 182 25.34 -1.16 8.02
C ASP A 182 25.73 -1.69 6.63
N GLU A 183 24.76 -2.15 5.83
CA GLU A 183 25.02 -2.55 4.44
C GLU A 183 25.51 -1.36 3.61
N LEU A 184 24.89 -0.19 3.77
CA LEU A 184 25.32 1.02 3.06
C LEU A 184 26.70 1.50 3.53
N ARG A 185 27.05 1.32 4.80
CA ARG A 185 28.40 1.61 5.30
C ARG A 185 29.43 0.69 4.67
N SER A 186 29.18 -0.62 4.74
CA SER A 186 30.06 -1.63 4.11
C SER A 186 30.22 -1.40 2.61
N TYR A 187 29.13 -0.99 1.95
CA TYR A 187 29.16 -0.62 0.55
C TYR A 187 30.06 0.59 0.27
N CYS A 188 29.90 1.68 1.04
CA CYS A 188 30.73 2.87 0.90
C CYS A 188 32.23 2.54 1.10
N GLU A 189 32.54 1.71 2.09
CA GLU A 189 33.91 1.23 2.34
C GLU A 189 34.47 0.42 1.15
N THR A 190 33.65 -0.47 0.58
CA THR A 190 34.03 -1.31 -0.58
C THR A 190 34.39 -0.46 -1.81
N ILE A 191 33.66 0.60 -2.05
CA ILE A 191 33.90 1.49 -3.19
C ILE A 191 34.88 2.62 -2.89
N GLY A 192 35.35 2.77 -1.64
CA GLY A 192 36.30 3.79 -1.23
C GLY A 192 35.68 5.19 -1.07
N LEU A 193 34.36 5.29 -0.89
CA LEU A 193 33.66 6.54 -0.63
C LEU A 193 33.24 6.59 0.85
N SER A 194 33.53 7.70 1.54
CA SER A 194 32.95 7.88 2.88
C SER A 194 31.43 8.01 2.78
N ARG A 195 30.72 7.59 3.83
CA ARG A 195 29.26 7.74 3.89
C ARG A 195 28.80 9.19 3.65
N ALA A 196 29.48 10.15 4.27
CA ALA A 196 29.15 11.56 4.09
C ALA A 196 29.33 12.03 2.64
N ALA A 197 30.40 11.58 1.97
CA ALA A 197 30.65 11.89 0.55
C ALA A 197 29.60 11.23 -0.36
N PHE A 198 29.18 10.01 -0.03
CA PHE A 198 28.10 9.34 -0.74
C PHE A 198 26.78 10.11 -0.61
N ASP A 199 26.36 10.44 0.60
CA ASP A 199 25.10 11.15 0.85
C ASP A 199 25.08 12.55 0.19
N ASP A 200 26.22 13.25 0.19
CA ASP A 200 26.36 14.55 -0.47
C ASP A 200 26.29 14.41 -1.99
N GLY A 201 27.03 13.48 -2.55
CA GLY A 201 27.02 13.20 -3.99
C GLY A 201 25.67 12.72 -4.48
N TRP A 202 25.03 11.82 -3.73
CA TRP A 202 23.67 11.35 -4.02
C TRP A 202 22.68 12.50 -4.11
N ARG A 203 22.64 13.37 -3.10
CA ARG A 203 21.76 14.55 -3.07
C ARG A 203 21.99 15.49 -4.24
N LYS A 204 23.25 15.67 -4.68
CA LYS A 204 23.63 16.58 -5.78
C LYS A 204 23.36 16.02 -7.17
N PHE A 205 23.55 14.70 -7.37
CA PHE A 205 23.67 14.16 -8.72
C PHE A 205 22.63 13.10 -9.07
N ARG A 206 21.95 12.47 -8.07
CA ARG A 206 20.96 11.44 -8.32
C ARG A 206 19.86 11.89 -9.28
N LEU A 207 19.32 13.09 -9.06
CA LEU A 207 18.23 13.61 -9.86
C LEU A 207 18.63 13.79 -11.34
N LYS A 208 19.89 14.10 -11.62
CA LYS A 208 20.41 14.19 -13.00
C LYS A 208 20.36 12.85 -13.72
N TRP A 209 20.65 11.78 -13.01
CA TRP A 209 20.52 10.44 -13.55
C TRP A 209 19.05 10.05 -13.73
N ASP A 210 18.23 10.30 -12.74
CA ASP A 210 16.80 9.99 -12.79
C ASP A 210 16.05 10.75 -13.90
N CYS A 211 16.49 11.96 -14.27
CA CYS A 211 15.90 12.69 -15.39
C CYS A 211 16.61 12.46 -16.75
N GLY A 212 17.57 11.56 -16.82
CA GLY A 212 18.27 11.23 -18.05
C GLY A 212 19.29 12.28 -18.56
N GLU A 213 19.70 13.23 -17.70
CA GLU A 213 20.73 14.22 -18.03
C GLU A 213 22.13 13.62 -18.06
N CYS A 214 22.35 12.49 -17.36
CA CYS A 214 23.62 11.78 -17.33
C CYS A 214 23.40 10.28 -17.20
N SER A 215 24.41 9.50 -17.57
CA SER A 215 24.41 8.04 -17.35
C SER A 215 24.70 7.69 -15.88
N PHE A 216 24.45 6.45 -15.49
CA PHE A 216 24.87 5.88 -14.21
C PHE A 216 26.36 6.12 -13.94
N ARG A 217 27.20 5.83 -14.94
CA ARG A 217 28.65 6.04 -14.83
C ARG A 217 29.03 7.49 -14.63
N ASP A 218 28.37 8.40 -15.33
CA ASP A 218 28.66 9.84 -15.19
C ASP A 218 28.23 10.37 -13.83
N MET A 219 27.06 9.91 -13.31
CA MET A 219 26.65 10.26 -11.96
C MET A 219 27.71 9.87 -10.92
N TYR A 220 28.22 8.64 -10.97
CA TYR A 220 29.23 8.20 -10.02
C TYR A 220 30.61 8.85 -10.25
N ARG A 221 30.99 9.15 -11.51
CA ARG A 221 32.19 9.98 -11.77
C ARG A 221 32.08 11.35 -11.11
N MET A 222 30.91 12.00 -11.22
CA MET A 222 30.66 13.28 -10.56
C MET A 222 30.68 13.16 -9.03
N MET A 223 30.15 12.07 -8.45
CA MET A 223 30.20 11.82 -7.01
C MET A 223 31.64 11.65 -6.50
N PHE A 224 32.45 10.88 -7.20
CA PHE A 224 33.87 10.67 -6.85
C PHE A 224 34.69 11.96 -6.99
N ALA A 225 34.49 12.70 -8.07
CA ALA A 225 35.13 14.01 -8.26
C ALA A 225 34.73 15.02 -7.17
N ASN A 226 33.45 15.03 -6.76
CA ASN A 226 32.95 15.87 -5.65
C ASN A 226 33.58 15.47 -4.30
N ALA A 227 34.00 14.22 -4.14
CA ALA A 227 34.72 13.72 -2.96
C ALA A 227 36.24 13.91 -3.06
N GLY A 228 36.76 14.49 -4.13
CA GLY A 228 38.20 14.65 -4.37
C GLY A 228 38.92 13.35 -4.70
N LEU A 229 38.18 12.34 -5.19
CA LEU A 229 38.70 11.01 -5.54
C LEU A 229 38.89 10.86 -7.06
N PRO A 230 39.81 9.96 -7.50
CA PRO A 230 39.90 9.60 -8.92
C PRO A 230 38.60 8.92 -9.39
N PRO A 231 38.33 8.90 -10.71
CA PRO A 231 37.17 8.22 -11.25
C PRO A 231 37.10 6.76 -10.82
N PRO A 232 35.87 6.19 -10.60
CA PRO A 232 35.72 4.79 -10.26
C PRO A 232 36.36 3.85 -11.29
N SER A 233 37.04 2.81 -10.83
CA SER A 233 37.49 1.72 -11.68
C SER A 233 36.31 0.87 -12.20
N GLU A 234 36.54 0.04 -13.23
CA GLU A 234 35.48 -0.85 -13.74
C GLU A 234 34.93 -1.79 -12.65
N ALA A 235 35.78 -2.34 -11.79
CA ALA A 235 35.36 -3.19 -10.68
C ALA A 235 34.48 -2.41 -9.67
N GLN A 236 34.78 -1.15 -9.41
CA GLN A 236 33.94 -0.28 -8.59
C GLN A 236 32.60 0.04 -9.27
N PHE A 237 32.57 0.28 -10.58
CA PHE A 237 31.32 0.45 -11.31
C PHE A 237 30.43 -0.79 -11.29
N GLU A 238 31.02 -1.99 -11.41
CA GLU A 238 30.26 -3.24 -11.28
C GLU A 238 29.68 -3.42 -9.88
N ALA A 239 30.45 -3.13 -8.84
CA ALA A 239 29.99 -3.16 -7.46
C ALA A 239 28.85 -2.14 -7.21
N LEU A 240 29.03 -0.91 -7.71
CA LEU A 240 28.03 0.15 -7.65
C LEU A 240 26.71 -0.26 -8.34
N TRP A 241 26.79 -0.82 -9.55
CA TRP A 241 25.62 -1.28 -10.29
C TRP A 241 24.88 -2.38 -9.54
N LYS A 242 25.61 -3.37 -9.05
CA LYS A 242 25.03 -4.51 -8.33
C LYS A 242 24.34 -4.11 -7.04
N LEU A 243 24.88 -3.16 -6.32
CA LEU A 243 24.36 -2.76 -5.00
C LEU A 243 23.31 -1.67 -5.08
N ASP A 244 23.55 -0.65 -5.88
CA ASP A 244 22.58 0.44 -6.07
C ASP A 244 21.45 -0.01 -7.03
N ALA A 245 21.75 -0.23 -8.29
CA ALA A 245 20.72 -0.49 -9.28
C ALA A 245 19.98 -1.83 -9.04
N GLU A 246 20.70 -2.96 -8.87
CA GLU A 246 20.03 -4.24 -8.63
C GLU A 246 19.34 -4.33 -7.27
N GLY A 247 19.79 -3.54 -6.29
CA GLY A 247 19.14 -3.44 -4.98
C GLY A 247 17.69 -3.04 -5.08
N TRP A 248 17.36 -2.13 -5.97
CA TRP A 248 15.99 -1.63 -6.18
C TRP A 248 14.99 -2.67 -6.69
N VAL A 249 15.44 -3.74 -7.33
CA VAL A 249 14.57 -4.80 -7.85
C VAL A 249 14.77 -6.13 -7.11
N ARG A 250 15.45 -6.10 -5.94
CA ARG A 250 15.73 -7.30 -5.14
C ARG A 250 14.46 -7.82 -4.47
N THR A 251 13.66 -6.94 -3.91
CA THR A 251 12.43 -7.29 -3.21
C THR A 251 11.29 -6.46 -3.75
N LEU A 252 10.27 -7.13 -4.28
CA LEU A 252 9.09 -6.52 -4.87
C LEU A 252 7.86 -6.84 -4.03
N SER A 253 6.97 -5.87 -3.88
CA SER A 253 5.75 -6.00 -3.09
C SER A 253 4.71 -6.90 -3.78
N ARG A 254 4.54 -8.10 -3.27
CA ARG A 254 3.45 -8.99 -3.73
C ARG A 254 2.09 -8.40 -3.40
N HIS A 255 1.97 -7.65 -2.31
CA HIS A 255 0.73 -6.95 -1.98
C HIS A 255 0.38 -5.92 -3.06
N THR A 256 1.32 -5.06 -3.47
CA THR A 256 1.09 -4.07 -4.53
C THR A 256 0.74 -4.74 -5.86
N LEU A 257 1.39 -5.85 -6.23
CA LEU A 257 1.03 -6.63 -7.42
C LEU A 257 -0.43 -7.10 -7.37
N ASN A 258 -0.84 -7.66 -6.25
CA ASN A 258 -2.21 -8.14 -6.08
C ASN A 258 -3.21 -6.97 -6.04
N LEU A 259 -2.85 -5.82 -5.44
CA LEU A 259 -3.66 -4.60 -5.48
C LEU A 259 -3.86 -4.11 -6.93
N MET A 260 -2.81 -4.09 -7.75
CA MET A 260 -2.91 -3.76 -9.17
C MET A 260 -3.86 -4.73 -9.91
N ARG A 261 -3.76 -6.04 -9.64
CA ARG A 261 -4.67 -7.07 -10.19
C ARG A 261 -6.12 -6.85 -9.76
N ASP A 262 -6.34 -6.59 -8.47
CA ASP A 262 -7.67 -6.32 -7.92
C ASP A 262 -8.29 -5.08 -8.59
N LEU A 263 -7.53 -3.99 -8.74
CA LEU A 263 -7.98 -2.76 -9.40
C LEU A 263 -8.34 -3.01 -10.87
N LYS A 264 -7.53 -3.76 -11.61
CA LYS A 264 -7.83 -4.16 -13.00
C LYS A 264 -9.10 -4.99 -13.06
N SER A 265 -9.31 -5.91 -12.13
CA SER A 265 -10.48 -6.81 -12.12
C SER A 265 -11.80 -6.07 -11.91
N VAL A 266 -11.75 -4.88 -11.28
CA VAL A 266 -12.92 -4.00 -11.12
C VAL A 266 -12.98 -2.89 -12.18
N GLY A 267 -12.23 -3.04 -13.28
CA GLY A 267 -12.29 -2.16 -14.44
C GLY A 267 -11.55 -0.82 -14.31
N LYS A 268 -10.67 -0.67 -13.31
CA LYS A 268 -9.85 0.54 -13.17
C LYS A 268 -8.61 0.47 -14.07
N ARG A 269 -8.17 1.63 -14.56
CA ARG A 269 -6.87 1.76 -15.20
C ARG A 269 -5.75 1.77 -14.16
N VAL A 270 -4.62 1.20 -14.50
CA VAL A 270 -3.43 1.16 -13.66
C VAL A 270 -2.27 1.81 -14.41
N GLY A 271 -1.54 2.71 -13.74
CA GLY A 271 -0.35 3.36 -14.30
C GLY A 271 0.85 3.27 -13.37
N ILE A 272 2.03 3.50 -13.94
CA ILE A 272 3.29 3.64 -13.21
C ILE A 272 3.86 5.03 -13.51
N LEU A 273 4.24 5.79 -12.47
CA LEU A 273 4.88 7.09 -12.58
C LEU A 273 6.08 7.14 -11.62
N SER A 274 7.28 7.06 -12.15
CA SER A 274 8.47 6.95 -11.31
C SER A 274 9.62 7.84 -11.74
N ASN A 275 10.37 8.33 -10.75
CA ASN A 275 11.67 8.95 -10.95
C ASN A 275 12.72 7.84 -11.04
N MET A 276 13.09 7.46 -12.26
CA MET A 276 14.16 6.51 -12.54
C MET A 276 14.73 6.74 -13.92
N SER A 277 15.99 6.39 -14.11
CA SER A 277 16.67 6.51 -15.39
C SER A 277 16.19 5.50 -16.42
N GLU A 278 16.35 5.83 -17.70
CA GLU A 278 15.97 4.94 -18.81
C GLU A 278 16.78 3.63 -18.80
N ASP A 279 18.09 3.68 -18.55
CA ASP A 279 18.95 2.51 -18.53
C ASP A 279 18.61 1.53 -17.39
N PHE A 280 18.28 2.07 -16.20
CA PHE A 280 17.80 1.26 -15.09
C PHE A 280 16.45 0.60 -15.43
N TYR A 281 15.51 1.37 -15.98
CA TYR A 281 14.22 0.86 -16.39
C TYR A 281 14.35 -0.28 -17.40
N ALA A 282 15.06 -0.04 -18.50
CA ALA A 282 15.19 -1.00 -19.61
C ALA A 282 15.97 -2.27 -19.21
N ARG A 283 17.03 -2.13 -18.40
CA ARG A 283 17.93 -3.25 -18.09
C ARG A 283 17.50 -4.07 -16.88
N LEU A 284 16.77 -3.49 -15.93
CA LEU A 284 16.43 -4.15 -14.67
C LEU A 284 14.91 -4.22 -14.43
N VAL A 285 14.18 -3.12 -14.58
CA VAL A 285 12.76 -3.10 -14.26
C VAL A 285 11.95 -3.91 -15.27
N VAL A 286 12.15 -3.67 -16.57
CA VAL A 286 11.43 -4.41 -17.62
C VAL A 286 11.58 -5.93 -17.48
N PRO A 287 12.79 -6.52 -17.37
CA PRO A 287 12.92 -7.97 -17.27
C PRO A 287 12.53 -8.55 -15.90
N ARG A 288 12.73 -7.81 -14.80
CA ARG A 288 12.49 -8.34 -13.43
C ARG A 288 11.12 -8.02 -12.87
N CYS A 289 10.44 -6.99 -13.40
CA CYS A 289 9.12 -6.54 -12.95
C CYS A 289 8.03 -6.74 -14.01
N ALA A 290 8.22 -7.69 -14.93
CA ALA A 290 7.31 -7.93 -16.06
C ALA A 290 5.85 -8.13 -15.64
N GLU A 291 5.60 -8.77 -14.48
CA GLU A 291 4.23 -8.96 -13.96
C GLU A 291 3.53 -7.63 -13.62
N TYR A 292 4.27 -6.64 -13.10
CA TYR A 292 3.73 -5.31 -12.77
C TYR A 292 3.51 -4.48 -14.04
N ILE A 293 4.50 -4.50 -14.95
CA ILE A 293 4.45 -3.78 -16.21
C ILE A 293 3.28 -4.28 -17.08
N ALA A 294 3.06 -5.59 -17.13
CA ALA A 294 1.95 -6.18 -17.89
C ALA A 294 0.56 -5.73 -17.39
N LEU A 295 0.44 -5.22 -16.18
CA LEU A 295 -0.80 -4.67 -15.64
C LEU A 295 -0.97 -3.18 -15.93
N ALA A 296 0.11 -2.46 -16.25
CA ALA A 296 0.08 -1.03 -16.47
C ALA A 296 -0.55 -0.68 -17.84
N ASP A 297 -1.55 0.20 -17.81
CA ASP A 297 -2.14 0.80 -19.00
C ASP A 297 -1.32 1.99 -19.51
N ALA A 298 -0.48 2.57 -18.63
CA ALA A 298 0.43 3.65 -18.95
C ALA A 298 1.64 3.63 -18.02
N GLU A 299 2.79 4.00 -18.57
CA GLU A 299 4.05 4.13 -17.84
C GLU A 299 4.65 5.50 -18.17
N VAL A 300 5.13 6.19 -17.12
CA VAL A 300 5.83 7.46 -17.22
C VAL A 300 7.12 7.35 -16.41
N ILE A 301 8.23 7.27 -17.10
CA ILE A 301 9.57 7.09 -16.54
C ILE A 301 10.37 8.36 -16.76
N SER A 302 10.77 9.01 -15.69
CA SER A 302 11.36 10.35 -15.72
C SER A 302 12.59 10.47 -16.64
N GLY A 303 13.45 9.45 -16.69
CA GLY A 303 14.64 9.43 -17.54
C GLY A 303 14.32 9.43 -19.03
N MET A 304 13.20 8.82 -19.43
CA MET A 304 12.72 8.82 -20.82
C MET A 304 12.07 10.17 -21.20
N GLU A 305 11.45 10.83 -20.22
CA GLU A 305 10.64 12.04 -20.43
C GLU A 305 11.41 13.34 -20.14
N ARG A 306 12.60 13.23 -19.55
CA ARG A 306 13.43 14.36 -19.10
C ARG A 306 12.68 15.33 -18.17
N MET A 307 11.81 14.76 -17.34
CA MET A 307 11.00 15.44 -16.34
C MET A 307 10.94 14.56 -15.10
N VAL A 308 10.94 15.15 -13.91
CA VAL A 308 10.94 14.42 -12.63
C VAL A 308 9.81 14.89 -11.74
N LYS A 309 9.26 14.00 -10.91
CA LYS A 309 8.41 14.42 -9.80
C LYS A 309 9.26 15.31 -8.85
N PRO A 310 8.72 16.40 -8.32
CA PRO A 310 7.32 16.83 -8.35
C PRO A 310 6.95 17.86 -9.44
N ASP A 311 7.65 17.93 -10.57
CA ASP A 311 7.32 18.86 -11.66
C ASP A 311 5.92 18.56 -12.21
N ARG A 312 5.05 19.56 -12.32
CA ARG A 312 3.68 19.45 -12.83
C ARG A 312 3.61 18.73 -14.18
N ARG A 313 4.56 19.00 -15.07
CA ARG A 313 4.57 18.48 -16.43
C ARG A 313 4.54 16.94 -16.50
N ILE A 314 5.17 16.25 -15.53
CA ILE A 314 5.19 14.79 -15.51
C ILE A 314 3.83 14.21 -15.08
N TYR A 315 3.11 14.89 -14.18
CA TYR A 315 1.74 14.49 -13.78
C TYR A 315 0.74 14.74 -14.92
N ASP A 316 0.85 15.88 -15.60
CA ASP A 316 0.01 16.18 -16.77
C ASP A 316 0.26 15.16 -17.90
N LEU A 317 1.51 14.72 -18.09
CA LEU A 317 1.84 13.64 -19.03
C LEU A 317 1.22 12.30 -18.62
N ALA A 318 1.32 11.95 -17.35
CA ALA A 318 0.74 10.71 -16.82
C ALA A 318 -0.80 10.72 -16.99
N ALA A 319 -1.48 11.82 -16.68
CA ALA A 319 -2.92 11.94 -16.90
C ALA A 319 -3.30 11.75 -18.38
N ARG A 320 -2.57 12.37 -19.31
CA ARG A 320 -2.77 12.19 -20.75
C ARG A 320 -2.58 10.74 -21.18
N ARG A 321 -1.51 10.06 -20.75
CA ARG A 321 -1.26 8.64 -21.08
C ARG A 321 -2.31 7.72 -20.47
N MET A 322 -2.76 8.04 -19.27
CA MET A 322 -3.89 7.33 -18.65
C MET A 322 -5.23 7.62 -19.35
N GLY A 323 -5.34 8.66 -20.19
CA GLY A 323 -6.58 9.06 -20.83
C GLY A 323 -7.69 9.42 -19.84
N LEU A 324 -7.29 10.00 -18.69
CA LEU A 324 -8.20 10.39 -17.59
C LEU A 324 -7.87 11.81 -17.13
N ARG A 325 -8.88 12.47 -16.55
CA ARG A 325 -8.66 13.78 -15.92
C ARG A 325 -7.94 13.61 -14.57
N PRO A 326 -7.24 14.65 -14.09
CA PRO A 326 -6.58 14.62 -12.78
C PRO A 326 -7.48 14.17 -11.62
N ASP A 327 -8.73 14.67 -11.57
CA ASP A 327 -9.72 14.35 -10.53
C ASP A 327 -10.27 12.91 -10.59
N GLU A 328 -10.03 12.20 -11.69
CA GLU A 328 -10.37 10.79 -11.87
C GLU A 328 -9.22 9.84 -11.50
N LEU A 329 -8.04 10.39 -11.18
CA LEU A 329 -6.83 9.63 -10.87
C LEU A 329 -6.53 9.65 -9.37
N LEU A 330 -6.07 8.51 -8.87
CA LEU A 330 -5.46 8.37 -7.55
C LEU A 330 -3.97 8.07 -7.72
N PHE A 331 -3.11 8.84 -7.06
CA PHE A 331 -1.67 8.61 -7.05
C PHE A 331 -1.21 8.06 -5.70
N LEU A 332 -0.42 7.00 -5.73
CA LEU A 332 0.15 6.32 -4.57
C LEU A 332 1.68 6.39 -4.65
N ASP A 333 2.30 7.09 -3.70
CA ASP A 333 3.75 7.37 -3.66
C ASP A 333 4.19 7.39 -2.20
N ASP A 334 5.37 6.89 -1.89
CA ASP A 334 5.90 6.86 -0.52
C ASP A 334 6.43 8.22 -0.05
N THR A 335 6.66 9.13 -0.98
CA THR A 335 7.24 10.44 -0.76
C THR A 335 6.17 11.53 -0.63
N LYS A 336 6.03 12.07 0.59
CA LYS A 336 5.02 13.11 0.88
C LYS A 336 5.07 14.31 -0.08
N ALA A 337 6.24 14.76 -0.50
CA ALA A 337 6.39 15.90 -1.42
C ALA A 337 5.74 15.60 -2.78
N ASN A 338 5.86 14.38 -3.31
CA ASN A 338 5.23 13.97 -4.56
C ASN A 338 3.70 13.89 -4.42
N VAL A 339 3.23 13.35 -3.28
CA VAL A 339 1.80 13.28 -2.94
C VAL A 339 1.18 14.66 -2.83
N ASP A 340 1.82 15.59 -2.11
CA ASP A 340 1.33 16.97 -1.94
C ASP A 340 1.31 17.72 -3.28
N ALA A 341 2.32 17.53 -4.13
CA ALA A 341 2.36 18.09 -5.47
C ALA A 341 1.20 17.57 -6.34
N ALA A 342 0.98 16.26 -6.38
CA ALA A 342 -0.14 15.67 -7.11
C ALA A 342 -1.49 16.26 -6.66
N LYS A 343 -1.71 16.42 -5.35
CA LYS A 343 -2.91 17.09 -4.80
C LYS A 343 -3.06 18.51 -5.32
N SER A 344 -1.96 19.28 -5.33
CA SER A 344 -1.98 20.66 -5.81
C SER A 344 -2.31 20.78 -7.32
N TYR A 345 -2.13 19.68 -8.07
CA TYR A 345 -2.45 19.58 -9.50
C TYR A 345 -3.82 18.97 -9.77
N GLY A 346 -4.63 18.75 -8.70
CA GLY A 346 -6.00 18.28 -8.80
C GLY A 346 -6.15 16.76 -8.79
N TRP A 347 -5.09 15.99 -8.49
CA TRP A 347 -5.17 14.55 -8.32
C TRP A 347 -5.65 14.20 -6.91
N ARG A 348 -6.31 13.07 -6.76
CA ARG A 348 -6.37 12.37 -5.48
C ARG A 348 -5.01 11.74 -5.24
N SER A 349 -4.48 11.81 -4.03
CA SER A 349 -3.20 11.15 -3.75
C SER A 349 -3.03 10.87 -2.27
N HIS A 350 -2.34 9.76 -1.97
CA HIS A 350 -2.05 9.34 -0.61
C HIS A 350 -0.63 8.81 -0.50
N VAL A 351 -0.02 9.04 0.68
CA VAL A 351 1.23 8.37 1.02
C VAL A 351 0.94 6.88 1.15
N TYR A 352 1.63 6.07 0.36
CA TYR A 352 1.52 4.63 0.36
C TYR A 352 2.90 4.02 0.55
N ARG A 353 3.02 3.13 1.51
CA ARG A 353 4.22 2.34 1.74
C ARG A 353 3.83 0.88 1.68
N ALA A 354 4.38 0.18 0.72
CA ALA A 354 4.16 -1.24 0.62
C ALA A 354 4.90 -1.96 1.77
N GLU A 355 4.19 -2.90 2.39
CA GLU A 355 4.80 -3.83 3.33
C GLU A 355 5.36 -5.07 2.60
N PRO A 356 6.33 -5.77 3.21
CA PRO A 356 6.94 -6.97 2.65
C PRO A 356 5.95 -8.11 2.39
#